data_5b286ba354217aff44fa35563caa5a7f
#
_entry.id   5b286ba354217aff44fa35563caa5a7f
#
_cell.length_a   1.000
_cell.length_b   1.000
_cell.length_c   1.000
_cell.angle_alpha   90.00
_cell.angle_beta   90.00
_cell.angle_gamma   90.00
#
_symmetry.space_group_name_H-M   'P 1'
#
loop_
_entity.id
_entity.type
_entity.pdbx_description
1 polymer ?
#
loop_
_entity_poly.entity_id
_entity_poly.type
_entity_poly.pdbx_seq_one_letter_code
_entity_poly.pdbx_strand_id
1 'polypeptide(L)' 'MKLNDAIIQRINEICEERHLNVCDASLKGGMSPSAIYDLIKGRTKCSKVTTIQRFCEGAGITLKDFFDREYFNNVED' A
#
# COMPACT_ATOMS: atom_id res chain seq x y z
N MET A 1 -6.29 -15.08 3.71
CA MET A 1 -6.25 -13.66 3.31
C MET A 1 -5.80 -13.55 1.87
N LYS A 2 -6.50 -12.78 1.07
CA LYS A 2 -6.10 -12.56 -0.33
C LYS A 2 -4.97 -11.54 -0.40
N LEU A 3 -4.18 -11.61 -1.47
CA LEU A 3 -3.04 -10.71 -1.64
C LEU A 3 -3.44 -9.24 -1.55
N ASN A 4 -4.55 -8.88 -2.20
CA ASN A 4 -5.00 -7.48 -2.18
C ASN A 4 -5.35 -7.01 -0.76
N ASP A 5 -5.94 -7.88 0.04
CA ASP A 5 -6.26 -7.58 1.44
C ASP A 5 -4.98 -7.41 2.26
N ALA A 6 -3.97 -8.22 1.99
CA ALA A 6 -2.68 -8.10 2.66
C ALA A 6 -2.01 -6.77 2.31
N ILE A 7 -2.10 -6.34 1.06
CA ILE A 7 -1.56 -5.05 0.61
C ILE A 7 -2.26 -3.90 1.33
N ILE A 8 -3.59 -3.95 1.42
CA ILE A 8 -4.37 -2.93 2.12
C ILE A 8 -3.97 -2.87 3.60
N GLN A 9 -3.85 -4.02 4.24
CA GLN A 9 -3.44 -4.10 5.63
C GLN A 9 -2.06 -3.48 5.83
N ARG A 10 -1.12 -3.77 4.92
CA ARG A 10 0.24 -3.24 5.00
C ARG A 10 0.26 -1.71 4.86
N ILE A 11 -0.51 -1.18 3.93
CA ILE A 11 -0.63 0.28 3.76
C ILE A 11 -1.10 0.93 5.07
N ASN A 12 -2.14 0.37 5.67
CA ASN A 12 -2.68 0.90 6.92
C ASN A 12 -1.67 0.80 8.06
N GLU A 13 -0.92 -0.29 8.16
CA GLU A 13 0.14 -0.46 9.16
C GLU A 13 1.22 0.59 9.02
N ILE A 14 1.68 0.84 7.80
CA ILE A 14 2.73 1.82 7.53
C ILE A 14 2.26 3.23 7.90
N CYS A 15 1.05 3.57 7.52
CA CYS A 15 0.48 4.87 7.85
C CYS A 15 0.38 5.07 9.36
N GLU A 16 -0.05 4.03 10.08
CA GLU A 16 -0.16 4.08 11.53
C GLU A 16 1.21 4.17 12.20
N GLU A 17 2.15 3.32 11.80
CA GLU A 17 3.49 3.28 12.39
C GLU A 17 4.26 4.59 12.18
N ARG A 18 4.08 5.23 11.04
CA ARG A 18 4.81 6.43 10.66
C ARG A 18 4.02 7.70 10.86
N HIS A 19 2.82 7.59 11.42
CA HIS A 19 1.92 8.73 11.62
C HIS A 19 1.66 9.49 10.32
N LEU A 20 1.43 8.74 9.23
CA LEU A 20 1.20 9.29 7.91
C LEU A 20 -0.27 9.28 7.56
N ASN A 21 -0.67 10.28 6.80
CA ASN A 21 -1.96 10.30 6.12
C ASN A 21 -1.78 9.66 4.75
N VAL A 22 -2.67 8.75 4.37
CA VAL A 22 -2.62 8.06 3.08
C VAL A 22 -2.59 9.06 1.92
N CYS A 23 -3.38 10.12 2.02
CA CYS A 23 -3.43 11.16 1.00
C CYS A 23 -2.08 11.84 0.82
N ASP A 24 -1.44 12.22 1.94
CA ASP A 24 -0.14 12.89 1.90
C ASP A 24 0.95 12.00 1.32
N ALA A 25 0.97 10.73 1.70
CA ALA A 25 1.93 9.76 1.17
C ALA A 25 1.75 9.61 -0.34
N SER A 26 0.51 9.53 -0.81
CA SER A 26 0.21 9.41 -2.23
C SER A 26 0.70 10.62 -3.02
N LEU A 27 0.43 11.81 -2.52
CA LEU A 27 0.86 13.05 -3.18
C LEU A 27 2.37 13.15 -3.23
N LYS A 28 3.06 12.79 -2.15
CA LYS A 28 4.53 12.80 -2.12
C LYS A 28 5.13 11.81 -3.10
N GLY A 29 4.44 10.70 -3.34
CA GLY A 29 4.86 9.70 -4.30
C GLY A 29 4.49 10.04 -5.75
N GLY A 30 3.90 11.20 -5.99
CA GLY A 30 3.51 11.61 -7.34
C GLY A 30 2.25 10.93 -7.85
N MET A 31 1.41 10.45 -6.96
CA MET A 31 0.20 9.70 -7.29
C MET A 31 -1.03 10.49 -6.85
N SER A 32 -2.12 10.40 -7.60
CA SER A 32 -3.36 11.04 -7.16
C SER A 32 -3.95 10.25 -5.98
N PRO A 33 -4.56 10.95 -5.00
CA PRO A 33 -5.19 10.25 -3.86
C PRO A 33 -6.26 9.26 -4.28
N SER A 34 -6.97 9.49 -5.37
CA SER A 34 -8.03 8.58 -5.82
C SER A 34 -7.49 7.18 -6.15
N ALA A 35 -6.27 7.09 -6.67
CA ALA A 35 -5.67 5.79 -7.01
C ALA A 35 -5.49 4.92 -5.78
N ILE A 36 -4.99 5.50 -4.69
CA ILE A 36 -4.76 4.74 -3.46
C ILE A 36 -6.07 4.46 -2.72
N TYR A 37 -7.02 5.38 -2.76
CA TYR A 37 -8.32 5.16 -2.13
C TYR A 37 -9.12 4.06 -2.84
N ASP A 38 -9.03 3.97 -4.15
CA ASP A 38 -9.66 2.88 -4.89
C ASP A 38 -9.10 1.52 -4.46
N LEU A 39 -7.79 1.45 -4.24
CA LEU A 39 -7.15 0.25 -3.72
C LEU A 39 -7.64 -0.07 -2.32
N ILE A 40 -7.60 0.89 -1.40
CA ILE A 40 -7.96 0.69 0.00
C ILE A 40 -9.43 0.30 0.16
N LYS A 41 -10.30 0.87 -0.66
CA LYS A 41 -11.74 0.56 -0.60
C LYS A 41 -12.12 -0.72 -1.34
N GLY A 42 -11.13 -1.42 -1.90
CA GLY A 42 -11.38 -2.69 -2.57
C GLY A 42 -12.03 -2.57 -3.93
N ARG A 43 -12.01 -1.38 -4.55
CA ARG A 43 -12.58 -1.16 -5.88
C ARG A 43 -11.70 -1.72 -6.98
N THR A 44 -10.42 -1.92 -6.68
CA THR A 44 -9.44 -2.47 -7.61
C THR A 44 -9.24 -3.94 -7.29
N LYS A 45 -9.46 -4.82 -8.26
CA LYS A 45 -9.30 -6.26 -8.06
C LYS A 45 -7.84 -6.67 -8.00
N CYS A 46 -6.96 -5.90 -8.63
CA CYS A 46 -5.56 -6.23 -8.77
C CYS A 46 -4.74 -4.96 -8.64
N SER A 47 -3.87 -4.91 -7.66
CA SER A 47 -3.01 -3.75 -7.43
C SER A 47 -1.82 -3.79 -8.37
N LYS A 48 -1.50 -2.64 -8.94
CA LYS A 48 -0.28 -2.52 -9.74
C LYS A 48 0.91 -2.31 -8.83
N VAL A 49 2.01 -2.96 -9.13
CA VAL A 49 3.26 -2.80 -8.36
C VAL A 49 3.73 -1.35 -8.41
N THR A 50 3.54 -0.67 -9.55
CA THR A 50 3.91 0.74 -9.67
C THR A 50 3.14 1.62 -8.69
N THR A 51 1.87 1.32 -8.43
CA THR A 51 1.07 2.05 -7.44
C THR A 51 1.68 1.87 -6.05
N ILE A 52 2.04 0.64 -5.72
CA ILE A 52 2.68 0.33 -4.43
C ILE A 52 4.03 1.02 -4.32
N GLN A 53 4.82 1.03 -5.40
CA GLN A 53 6.11 1.71 -5.42
C GLN A 53 5.97 3.21 -5.13
N ARG A 54 5.00 3.86 -5.76
CA ARG A 54 4.76 5.29 -5.54
C ARG A 54 4.34 5.58 -4.11
N PHE A 55 3.49 4.73 -3.54
CA PHE A 55 3.13 4.86 -2.13
C PHE A 55 4.37 4.72 -1.25
N CYS A 56 5.23 3.74 -1.52
CA CYS A 56 6.46 3.54 -0.75
C CYS A 56 7.38 4.76 -0.83
N GLU A 57 7.54 5.35 -2.01
CA GLU A 57 8.35 6.56 -2.18
C GLU A 57 7.79 7.70 -1.34
N GLY A 58 6.49 7.88 -1.35
CA GLY A 58 5.85 8.92 -0.55
C GLY A 58 5.94 8.66 0.95
N ALA A 59 5.94 7.40 1.36
CA ALA A 59 6.02 7.00 2.76
C ALA A 59 7.47 6.91 3.26
N GLY A 60 8.45 6.93 2.37
CA GLY A 60 9.86 6.85 2.75
C GLY A 60 10.33 5.45 3.08
N ILE A 61 9.75 4.43 2.45
CA ILE A 61 10.17 3.04 2.63
C ILE A 61 10.51 2.41 1.28
N THR A 62 11.18 1.26 1.31
CA THR A 62 11.50 0.51 0.10
C THR A 62 10.39 -0.51 -0.18
N LEU A 63 10.36 -1.03 -1.41
CA LEU A 63 9.46 -2.12 -1.76
C LEU A 63 9.76 -3.36 -0.92
N LYS A 64 11.02 -3.61 -0.64
CA LYS A 64 11.43 -4.75 0.20
C LYS A 64 10.82 -4.62 1.59
N ASP A 65 10.92 -3.45 2.19
CA ASP A 65 10.34 -3.19 3.52
C ASP A 65 8.82 -3.31 3.50
N PHE A 66 8.19 -2.86 2.42
CA PHE A 66 6.74 -2.97 2.27
C PHE A 66 6.28 -4.42 2.38
N PHE A 67 6.95 -5.32 1.65
CA PHE A 67 6.55 -6.73 1.59
C PHE A 67 7.19 -7.59 2.69
N ASP A 68 7.92 -7.00 3.61
CA ASP A 68 8.61 -7.72 4.68
C ASP A 68 7.66 -8.00 5.85
N ARG A 69 6.64 -8.81 5.60
CA ARG A 69 5.68 -9.26 6.60
C ARG A 69 5.32 -10.70 6.33
N GLU A 70 5.17 -11.47 7.42
CA GLU A 70 4.89 -12.91 7.33
C GLU A 70 3.59 -13.22 6.63
N TYR A 71 2.57 -12.39 6.80
CA TYR A 71 1.27 -12.67 6.17
C TYR A 71 1.31 -12.64 4.65
N PHE A 72 2.31 -12.02 4.03
CA PHE A 72 2.48 -12.08 2.57
C PHE A 72 2.89 -13.47 2.10
N ASN A 73 3.41 -14.31 2.98
CA ASN A 73 3.76 -15.69 2.66
C ASN A 73 2.56 -16.64 2.72
N ASN A 74 1.44 -16.17 3.25
CA ASN A 74 0.25 -16.98 3.49
C ASN A 74 -0.96 -16.50 2.71
N VAL A 75 -0.74 -15.74 1.66
CA VAL A 75 -1.84 -15.23 0.83
C VAL A 75 -2.37 -16.33 -0.09
N GLU A 76 -3.65 -16.23 -0.39
CA GLU A 76 -4.35 -17.15 -1.29
C GLU A 76 -5.05 -16.36 -2.40
N ASP A 77 -5.13 -16.90 -3.58
CA ASP A 77 -5.83 -16.26 -4.69
C ASP A 77 -6.82 -17.22 -5.33
#